data_db6e5d226f005610bc85daa5fe9df247
#
_entry.id   db6e5d226f005610bc85daa5fe9df247
#
_cell.length_a   1.000
_cell.length_b   1.000
_cell.length_c   1.000
_cell.angle_alpha   90.00
_cell.angle_beta   90.00
_cell.angle_gamma   90.00
#
_symmetry.space_group_name_H-M   'P 1'
#
loop_
_entity.id
_entity.type
_entity.pdbx_description
1 polymer ?
#
loop_
_entity_poly.entity_id
_entity_poly.type
_entity_poly.pdbx_seq_one_letter_code
_entity_poly.pdbx_strand_id
1 'polypeptide(L)'
;MKNSLNKAIIIAAKIHKGKKGRNREPAIMHPIRVMSLMKNNRSRTVAVLHDVVESGKITIQELEDIGFDPKVCKAVDLLSRKKGQKYFNYIDNIKTNKLATTVKLADLTDNYLRRKQNRTSSKVDKQKIKKYKKAYKSLTGYSLKSTIDHV
;
A
#
# COMPACT_ATOMS: atom_id res chain seq x y z
N MET A 1 16.38 14.37 -3.61
CA MET A 1 17.48 13.41 -3.38
C MET A 1 17.59 12.49 -4.60
N LYS A 2 18.70 12.60 -5.30
CA LYS A 2 19.01 11.64 -6.38
C LYS A 2 19.07 10.22 -5.76
N ASN A 3 18.39 9.26 -6.37
CA ASN A 3 18.35 7.83 -5.95
C ASN A 3 17.46 7.46 -4.75
N SER A 4 16.49 8.26 -4.34
CA SER A 4 15.57 7.90 -3.25
C SER A 4 14.76 6.62 -3.58
N LEU A 5 14.33 6.46 -4.83
CA LEU A 5 13.59 5.28 -5.28
C LEU A 5 14.45 4.00 -5.18
N ASN A 6 15.72 4.05 -5.60
CA ASN A 6 16.64 2.90 -5.49
C ASN A 6 16.84 2.49 -4.03
N LYS A 7 17.07 3.47 -3.13
CA LYS A 7 17.18 3.20 -1.68
C LYS A 7 15.91 2.56 -1.13
N ALA A 8 14.74 3.07 -1.52
CA ALA A 8 13.44 2.53 -1.10
C ALA A 8 13.25 1.08 -1.54
N ILE A 9 13.60 0.76 -2.79
CA ILE A 9 13.52 -0.61 -3.32
C ILE A 9 14.44 -1.55 -2.52
N ILE A 10 15.68 -1.13 -2.24
CA ILE A 10 16.62 -1.92 -1.45
C ILE A 10 16.09 -2.18 -0.04
N ILE A 11 15.55 -1.17 0.63
CA ILE A 11 14.96 -1.29 1.97
C ILE A 11 13.78 -2.26 1.95
N ALA A 12 12.84 -2.07 1.02
CA ALA A 12 11.69 -2.94 0.89
C ALA A 12 12.09 -4.41 0.61
N ALA A 13 13.05 -4.62 -0.29
CA ALA A 13 13.56 -5.96 -0.60
C ALA A 13 14.17 -6.64 0.64
N LYS A 14 14.95 -5.91 1.45
CA LYS A 14 15.55 -6.43 2.69
C LYS A 14 14.47 -6.79 3.73
N ILE A 15 13.48 -5.92 3.91
CA ILE A 15 12.42 -6.10 4.91
C ILE A 15 11.49 -7.26 4.55
N HIS A 16 11.18 -7.42 3.27
CA HIS A 16 10.31 -8.50 2.78
C HIS A 16 11.05 -9.81 2.49
N LYS A 17 12.39 -9.84 2.61
CA LYS A 17 13.19 -11.03 2.34
C LYS A 17 12.69 -12.23 3.15
N GLY A 18 12.49 -13.36 2.46
CA GLY A 18 12.06 -14.62 3.08
C GLY A 18 10.58 -14.68 3.49
N LYS A 19 9.84 -13.56 3.37
CA LYS A 19 8.41 -13.56 3.64
C LYS A 19 7.61 -13.95 2.40
N LYS A 20 6.52 -14.66 2.62
CA LYS A 20 5.53 -14.98 1.58
C LYS A 20 4.29 -14.12 1.76
N GLY A 21 3.84 -13.55 0.65
CA GLY A 21 2.58 -12.85 0.55
C GLY A 21 1.43 -13.80 0.20
N ARG A 22 0.35 -13.24 -0.31
CA ARG A 22 -0.81 -13.99 -0.76
C ARG A 22 -0.43 -14.91 -1.93
N ASN A 23 -1.10 -16.06 -2.02
CA ASN A 23 -0.84 -17.10 -3.03
C ASN A 23 0.62 -17.63 -3.00
N ARG A 24 1.30 -17.53 -1.85
CA ARG A 24 2.67 -17.99 -1.63
C ARG A 24 3.73 -17.29 -2.49
N GLU A 25 3.39 -16.20 -3.18
CA GLU A 25 4.38 -15.39 -3.88
C GLU A 25 5.33 -14.68 -2.88
N PRO A 26 6.54 -14.29 -3.29
CA PRO A 26 7.40 -13.45 -2.45
C PRO A 26 6.67 -12.16 -2.03
N ALA A 27 6.72 -11.80 -0.76
CA ALA A 27 5.97 -10.67 -0.21
C ALA A 27 6.30 -9.33 -0.89
N ILE A 28 7.52 -9.18 -1.44
CA ILE A 28 7.95 -7.99 -2.18
C ILE A 28 7.16 -7.76 -3.48
N MET A 29 6.50 -8.77 -4.03
CA MET A 29 5.79 -8.63 -5.31
C MET A 29 4.61 -7.66 -5.23
N HIS A 30 3.90 -7.64 -4.10
CA HIS A 30 2.80 -6.69 -3.89
C HIS A 30 3.27 -5.21 -3.94
N PRO A 31 4.23 -4.75 -3.12
CA PRO A 31 4.70 -3.36 -3.21
C PRO A 31 5.33 -3.03 -4.58
N ILE A 32 5.94 -3.97 -5.28
CA ILE A 32 6.43 -3.76 -6.65
C ILE A 32 5.27 -3.49 -7.61
N ARG A 33 4.18 -4.27 -7.55
CA ARG A 33 3.00 -4.02 -8.40
C ARG A 33 2.36 -2.67 -8.09
N VAL A 34 2.20 -2.32 -6.82
CA VAL A 34 1.68 -1.01 -6.40
C VAL A 34 2.57 0.11 -6.93
N MET A 35 3.90 -0.03 -6.83
CA MET A 35 4.87 0.93 -7.37
C MET A 35 4.74 1.09 -8.89
N SER A 36 4.54 -0.01 -9.63
CA SER A 36 4.43 0.02 -11.09
C SER A 36 3.22 0.81 -11.61
N LEU A 37 2.19 0.96 -10.78
CA LEU A 37 1.00 1.76 -11.10
C LEU A 37 1.19 3.28 -10.86
N MET A 38 2.32 3.69 -10.30
CA MET A 38 2.59 5.09 -9.97
C MET A 38 3.24 5.83 -11.14
N LYS A 39 2.87 7.11 -11.31
CA LYS A 39 3.28 7.94 -12.46
C LYS A 39 4.62 8.65 -12.27
N ASN A 40 5.09 8.86 -11.03
CA ASN A 40 6.32 9.60 -10.75
C ASN A 40 7.13 8.96 -9.62
N ASN A 41 8.40 9.34 -9.51
CA ASN A 41 9.32 8.71 -8.55
C ASN A 41 8.93 8.94 -7.07
N ARG A 42 8.31 10.08 -6.74
CA ARG A 42 7.84 10.31 -5.37
C ARG A 42 6.75 9.31 -4.98
N SER A 43 5.73 9.15 -5.82
CA SER A 43 4.66 8.17 -5.57
C SER A 43 5.15 6.73 -5.64
N ARG A 44 6.10 6.42 -6.53
CA ARG A 44 6.78 5.10 -6.56
C ARG A 44 7.52 4.80 -5.27
N THR A 45 8.24 5.78 -4.73
CA THR A 45 8.96 5.64 -3.46
C THR A 45 8.00 5.35 -2.31
N VAL A 46 6.89 6.09 -2.20
CA VAL A 46 5.85 5.81 -1.20
C VAL A 46 5.25 4.42 -1.40
N ALA A 47 4.94 4.07 -2.64
CA ALA A 47 4.31 2.78 -2.97
C ALA A 47 5.17 1.59 -2.56
N VAL A 48 6.47 1.61 -2.83
CA VAL A 48 7.36 0.50 -2.46
C VAL A 48 7.62 0.44 -0.95
N LEU A 49 7.47 1.56 -0.24
CA LEU A 49 7.65 1.65 1.23
C LEU A 49 6.34 1.54 2.02
N HIS A 50 5.17 1.48 1.38
CA HIS A 50 3.88 1.72 2.04
C HIS A 50 3.57 0.78 3.22
N ASP A 51 4.13 -0.42 3.26
CA ASP A 51 3.90 -1.41 4.31
C ASP A 51 5.17 -1.82 5.09
N VAL A 52 6.33 -1.18 4.82
CA VAL A 52 7.59 -1.56 5.50
C VAL A 52 7.57 -1.25 6.99
N VAL A 53 6.93 -0.16 7.40
CA VAL A 53 6.86 0.26 8.81
C VAL A 53 5.98 -0.67 9.64
N GLU A 54 4.91 -1.20 9.06
CA GLU A 54 4.04 -2.19 9.73
C GLU A 54 4.78 -3.50 10.08
N SER A 55 5.93 -3.75 9.44
CA SER A 55 6.78 -4.92 9.76
C SER A 55 7.42 -4.84 11.14
N GLY A 56 7.51 -3.65 11.74
CA GLY A 56 8.24 -3.37 12.98
C GLY A 56 9.78 -3.38 12.85
N LYS A 57 10.30 -3.56 11.63
CA LYS A 57 11.76 -3.64 11.37
C LYS A 57 12.38 -2.29 11.00
N ILE A 58 11.58 -1.29 10.73
CA ILE A 58 12.00 0.07 10.43
C ILE A 58 10.92 1.04 10.90
N THR A 59 11.34 2.19 11.39
CA THR A 59 10.47 3.28 11.87
C THR A 59 10.41 4.42 10.87
N ILE A 60 9.43 5.30 11.02
CA ILE A 60 9.36 6.56 10.24
C ILE A 60 10.59 7.43 10.51
N GLN A 61 11.04 7.52 11.76
CA GLN A 61 12.24 8.29 12.12
C GLN A 61 13.48 7.77 11.39
N GLU A 62 13.66 6.46 11.31
CA GLU A 62 14.78 5.88 10.55
C GLU A 62 14.70 6.20 9.04
N LEU A 63 13.50 6.26 8.47
CA LEU A 63 13.33 6.70 7.07
C LEU A 63 13.72 8.19 6.91
N GLU A 64 13.36 9.05 7.87
CA GLU A 64 13.77 10.46 7.88
C GLU A 64 15.29 10.60 8.02
N ASP A 65 15.92 9.84 8.91
CA ASP A 65 17.37 9.84 9.14
C ASP A 65 18.17 9.36 7.91
N ILE A 66 17.60 8.42 7.14
CA ILE A 66 18.15 7.98 5.83
C ILE A 66 18.08 9.11 4.79
N GLY A 67 17.25 10.12 5.03
CA GLY A 67 17.09 11.31 4.20
C GLY A 67 15.98 11.22 3.14
N PHE A 68 14.93 10.44 3.39
CA PHE A 68 13.74 10.51 2.53
C PHE A 68 13.02 11.85 2.70
N ASP A 69 12.41 12.33 1.59
CA ASP A 69 11.62 13.56 1.58
C ASP A 69 10.53 13.50 2.68
N PRO A 70 10.36 14.58 3.49
CA PRO A 70 9.32 14.62 4.53
C PRO A 70 7.91 14.31 4.02
N LYS A 71 7.58 14.67 2.77
CA LYS A 71 6.29 14.33 2.14
C LYS A 71 6.15 12.82 1.91
N VAL A 72 7.25 12.14 1.58
CA VAL A 72 7.29 10.68 1.47
C VAL A 72 7.07 10.04 2.84
N CYS A 73 7.84 10.44 3.84
CA CYS A 73 7.72 9.91 5.21
C CYS A 73 6.32 10.13 5.79
N LYS A 74 5.73 11.30 5.58
CA LYS A 74 4.36 11.60 6.00
C LYS A 74 3.33 10.66 5.35
N ALA A 75 3.46 10.43 4.06
CA ALA A 75 2.54 9.53 3.33
C ALA A 75 2.71 8.08 3.80
N VAL A 76 3.94 7.60 3.97
CA VAL A 76 4.21 6.25 4.51
C VAL A 76 3.66 6.08 5.93
N ASP A 77 3.81 7.11 6.79
CA ASP A 77 3.24 7.09 8.13
C ASP A 77 1.72 6.93 8.12
N LEU A 78 1.03 7.72 7.30
CA LEU A 78 -0.43 7.61 7.13
C LEU A 78 -0.86 6.23 6.58
N LEU A 79 -0.07 5.63 5.71
CA LEU A 79 -0.31 4.30 5.13
C LEU A 79 0.01 3.15 6.09
N SER A 80 0.70 3.43 7.20
CA SER A 80 1.05 2.47 8.23
C SER A 80 -0.01 2.46 9.32
N ARG A 81 -0.88 1.45 9.30
CA ARG A 81 -1.96 1.32 10.29
C ARG A 81 -1.37 1.04 11.66
N LYS A 82 -1.75 1.84 12.67
CA LYS A 82 -1.28 1.68 14.04
C LYS A 82 -2.05 0.57 14.77
N LYS A 83 -1.39 -0.06 15.77
CA LYS A 83 -2.04 -1.03 16.65
C LYS A 83 -3.27 -0.40 17.33
N GLY A 84 -4.41 -1.08 17.28
CA GLY A 84 -5.67 -0.60 17.86
C GLY A 84 -6.40 0.47 17.03
N GLN A 85 -5.83 0.99 15.96
CA GLN A 85 -6.50 1.95 15.09
C GLN A 85 -7.63 1.28 14.31
N LYS A 86 -8.84 1.84 14.39
CA LYS A 86 -9.99 1.37 13.59
C LYS A 86 -9.72 1.57 12.10
N TYR A 87 -10.09 0.58 11.28
CA TYR A 87 -9.76 0.58 9.86
C TYR A 87 -10.29 1.82 9.12
N PHE A 88 -11.55 2.22 9.36
CA PHE A 88 -12.10 3.38 8.65
C PHE A 88 -11.58 4.71 9.18
N ASN A 89 -11.14 4.82 10.44
CA ASN A 89 -10.39 5.99 10.92
C ASN A 89 -9.03 6.10 10.20
N TYR A 90 -8.36 4.97 10.00
CA TYR A 90 -7.13 4.89 9.19
C TYR A 90 -7.38 5.34 7.74
N ILE A 91 -8.46 4.91 7.10
CA ILE A 91 -8.84 5.34 5.75
C ILE A 91 -9.16 6.85 5.72
N ASP A 92 -9.88 7.39 6.70
CA ASP A 92 -10.20 8.82 6.80
C ASP A 92 -8.92 9.67 6.94
N ASN A 93 -7.94 9.21 7.71
CA ASN A 93 -6.64 9.88 7.83
C ASN A 93 -5.88 9.88 6.49
N ILE A 94 -5.89 8.78 5.76
CA ILE A 94 -5.29 8.70 4.41
C ILE A 94 -5.93 9.71 3.46
N LYS A 95 -7.24 9.88 3.53
CA LYS A 95 -8.00 10.79 2.67
C LYS A 95 -7.53 12.24 2.78
N THR A 96 -6.94 12.65 3.90
CA THR A 96 -6.39 13.99 4.12
C THR A 96 -5.10 14.27 3.32
N ASN A 97 -4.49 13.24 2.72
CA ASN A 97 -3.22 13.35 2.01
C ASN A 97 -3.32 12.75 0.61
N LYS A 98 -3.19 13.59 -0.42
CA LYS A 98 -3.33 13.18 -1.82
C LYS A 98 -2.34 12.09 -2.24
N LEU A 99 -1.09 12.17 -1.78
CA LEU A 99 -0.06 11.19 -2.11
C LEU A 99 -0.36 9.83 -1.48
N ALA A 100 -0.72 9.80 -0.20
CA ALA A 100 -1.14 8.59 0.50
C ALA A 100 -2.40 7.98 -0.12
N THR A 101 -3.40 8.81 -0.48
CA THR A 101 -4.62 8.36 -1.16
C THR A 101 -4.31 7.68 -2.49
N THR A 102 -3.46 8.30 -3.33
CA THR A 102 -3.07 7.73 -4.63
C THR A 102 -2.46 6.34 -4.48
N VAL A 103 -1.56 6.16 -3.53
CA VAL A 103 -0.93 4.86 -3.25
C VAL A 103 -1.93 3.87 -2.68
N LYS A 104 -2.80 4.30 -1.75
CA LYS A 104 -3.82 3.42 -1.15
C LYS A 104 -4.82 2.89 -2.18
N LEU A 105 -5.20 3.68 -3.16
CA LEU A 105 -6.08 3.23 -4.23
C LEU A 105 -5.46 2.10 -5.05
N ALA A 106 -4.17 2.20 -5.37
CA ALA A 106 -3.43 1.14 -6.06
C ALA A 106 -3.26 -0.11 -5.18
N ASP A 107 -2.96 0.08 -3.88
CA ASP A 107 -2.89 -1.01 -2.90
C ASP A 107 -4.22 -1.77 -2.79
N LEU A 108 -5.34 -1.06 -2.66
CA LEU A 108 -6.68 -1.67 -2.63
C LEU A 108 -7.00 -2.42 -3.92
N THR A 109 -6.62 -1.87 -5.07
CA THR A 109 -6.83 -2.49 -6.38
C THR A 109 -6.05 -3.80 -6.51
N ASP A 110 -4.77 -3.81 -6.17
CA ASP A 110 -3.94 -5.03 -6.22
C ASP A 110 -4.47 -6.09 -5.25
N ASN A 111 -4.80 -5.71 -4.02
CA ASN A 111 -5.37 -6.61 -3.03
C ASN A 111 -6.72 -7.21 -3.49
N TYR A 112 -7.58 -6.41 -4.08
CA TYR A 112 -8.86 -6.85 -4.63
C TYR A 112 -8.67 -7.87 -5.76
N LEU A 113 -7.82 -7.54 -6.75
CA LEU A 113 -7.56 -8.42 -7.89
C LEU A 113 -6.96 -9.77 -7.45
N ARG A 114 -5.99 -9.75 -6.52
CA ARG A 114 -5.35 -10.97 -6.00
C ARG A 114 -6.32 -11.87 -5.26
N ARG A 115 -7.26 -11.31 -4.48
CA ARG A 115 -8.30 -12.10 -3.80
C ARG A 115 -9.33 -12.67 -4.76
N LYS A 116 -9.71 -11.93 -5.80
CA LYS A 116 -10.66 -12.43 -6.82
C LYS A 116 -10.10 -13.57 -7.66
N GLN A 117 -8.79 -13.67 -7.84
CA GLN A 117 -8.15 -14.76 -8.56
C GLN A 117 -8.19 -16.10 -7.81
N ASN A 118 -8.48 -16.10 -6.52
CA ASN A 118 -8.65 -17.36 -5.77
C ASN A 118 -9.93 -18.08 -6.21
N ARG A 119 -9.77 -19.26 -6.82
CA ARG A 119 -10.89 -20.10 -7.27
C ARG A 119 -11.82 -20.56 -6.14
N THR A 120 -11.28 -20.70 -4.93
CA THR A 120 -12.01 -21.00 -3.69
C THR A 120 -12.05 -19.76 -2.81
N SER A 121 -13.04 -18.89 -3.02
CA SER A 121 -13.16 -17.71 -2.18
C SER A 121 -13.69 -18.11 -0.81
N SER A 122 -12.83 -18.02 0.20
CA SER A 122 -13.19 -18.24 1.60
C SER A 122 -14.12 -17.13 2.12
N LYS A 123 -14.78 -17.39 3.28
CA LYS A 123 -15.56 -16.36 4.00
C LYS A 123 -14.70 -15.12 4.31
N VAL A 124 -13.42 -15.34 4.65
CA VAL A 124 -12.44 -14.28 4.93
C VAL A 124 -12.17 -13.44 3.66
N ASP A 125 -12.01 -14.08 2.50
CA ASP A 125 -11.80 -13.36 1.23
C ASP A 125 -13.01 -12.48 0.88
N LYS A 126 -14.23 -12.97 1.04
CA LYS A 126 -15.46 -12.21 0.81
C LYS A 126 -15.55 -10.98 1.72
N GLN A 127 -15.23 -11.12 3.01
CA GLN A 127 -15.21 -10.01 3.96
C GLN A 127 -14.14 -8.98 3.63
N LYS A 128 -12.94 -9.41 3.24
CA LYS A 128 -11.84 -8.52 2.82
C LYS A 128 -12.19 -7.76 1.54
N ILE A 129 -12.75 -8.44 0.52
CA ILE A 129 -13.21 -7.82 -0.72
C ILE A 129 -14.26 -6.74 -0.44
N LYS A 130 -15.24 -7.03 0.43
CA LYS A 130 -16.26 -6.05 0.85
C LYS A 130 -15.61 -4.81 1.50
N LYS A 131 -14.64 -5.02 2.38
CA LYS A 131 -13.89 -3.95 3.04
C LYS A 131 -13.11 -3.10 2.04
N TYR A 132 -12.42 -3.71 1.07
CA TYR A 132 -11.68 -2.98 0.03
C TYR A 132 -12.59 -2.12 -0.84
N LYS A 133 -13.74 -2.65 -1.26
CA LYS A 133 -14.74 -1.90 -2.03
C LYS A 133 -15.26 -0.69 -1.26
N LYS A 134 -15.58 -0.85 0.02
CA LYS A 134 -16.05 0.24 0.88
C LYS A 134 -14.99 1.31 1.08
N ALA A 135 -13.74 0.92 1.32
CA ALA A 135 -12.61 1.84 1.46
C ALA A 135 -12.36 2.62 0.16
N TYR A 136 -12.34 1.93 -0.98
CA TYR A 136 -12.17 2.57 -2.29
C TYR A 136 -13.26 3.60 -2.56
N LYS A 137 -14.53 3.25 -2.32
CA LYS A 137 -15.65 4.18 -2.46
C LYS A 137 -15.55 5.37 -1.51
N SER A 138 -15.10 5.18 -0.28
CA SER A 138 -14.86 6.26 0.69
C SER A 138 -13.81 7.25 0.20
N LEU A 139 -12.74 6.75 -0.45
CA LEU A 139 -11.64 7.59 -0.96
C LEU A 139 -11.97 8.30 -2.27
N THR A 140 -12.80 7.74 -3.13
CA THR A 140 -13.02 8.23 -4.51
C THR A 140 -14.45 8.66 -4.80
N GLY A 141 -15.44 8.17 -4.07
CA GLY A 141 -16.88 8.26 -4.41
C GLY A 141 -17.35 7.24 -5.45
N TYR A 142 -16.43 6.49 -6.08
CA TYR A 142 -16.72 5.51 -7.13
C TYR A 142 -16.59 4.07 -6.65
N SER A 143 -17.27 3.13 -7.33
CA SER A 143 -17.12 1.71 -7.02
C SER A 143 -15.84 1.15 -7.65
N LEU A 144 -15.12 0.32 -6.91
CA LEU A 144 -13.88 -0.33 -7.39
C LEU A 144 -14.11 -1.17 -8.66
N LYS A 145 -15.25 -1.86 -8.75
CA LYS A 145 -15.61 -2.68 -9.91
C LYS A 145 -15.74 -1.86 -11.20
N SER A 146 -16.45 -0.73 -11.14
CA SER A 146 -16.65 0.12 -12.32
C SER A 146 -15.37 0.75 -12.85
N THR A 147 -14.38 0.97 -11.99
CA THR A 147 -13.08 1.53 -12.38
C THR A 147 -12.20 0.50 -13.09
N ILE A 148 -12.31 -0.78 -12.73
CA ILE A 148 -11.50 -1.86 -13.32
C ILE A 148 -12.10 -2.33 -14.65
N ASP A 149 -13.41 -2.29 -14.81
CA ASP A 149 -14.10 -2.75 -16.03
C ASP A 149 -13.92 -1.74 -17.21
N HIS A 150 -13.33 -0.57 -16.97
CA HIS A 150 -13.04 0.47 -17.98
C HIS A 150 -11.55 0.61 -18.32
N VAL A 151 -10.70 -0.31 -17.85
CA VAL A 151 -9.29 -0.43 -18.18
C VAL A 151 -9.06 -1.69 -19.00
#